data_d3da93daa691b1fe7e11f552867e8dfe
#
_entry.id   d3da93daa691b1fe7e11f552867e8dfe
#
_cell.length_a   1.000
_cell.length_b   1.000
_cell.length_c   1.000
_cell.angle_alpha   90.00
_cell.angle_beta   90.00
_cell.angle_gamma   90.00
#
_symmetry.space_group_name_H-M   'P 1'
#
loop_
_entity.id
_entity.type
_entity.pdbx_description
1 polymer ?
#
loop_
_entity_poly.entity_id
_entity_poly.type
_entity_poly.pdbx_seq_one_letter_code
_entity_poly.pdbx_strand_id
1 'polypeptide(L)' 'MSYLYKWNVSNGDDVQVEYCWSSVDYCIKIVEMRVNGKFHRETWMSQNGRDELHQLLTEDYMSRNGILSQDFYAVT' A
#
# COMPACT_ATOMS: atom_id res chain seq x y z
N MET A 1 7.93 6.53 -10.42
CA MET A 1 7.30 5.27 -10.86
C MET A 1 6.27 4.84 -9.84
N SER A 2 5.08 4.45 -10.31
CA SER A 2 4.01 4.00 -9.42
C SER A 2 3.71 2.53 -9.64
N TYR A 3 3.09 1.91 -8.66
CA TYR A 3 2.73 0.50 -8.67
C TYR A 3 1.24 0.35 -8.42
N LEU A 4 0.64 -0.69 -8.98
CA LEU A 4 -0.76 -1.00 -8.75
C LEU A 4 -0.87 -2.22 -7.86
N TYR A 5 -1.62 -2.10 -6.77
CA TYR A 5 -1.88 -3.17 -5.83
C TYR A 5 -3.37 -3.49 -5.79
N LYS A 6 -3.72 -4.75 -5.87
CA LYS A 6 -5.09 -5.21 -5.74
C LYS A 6 -5.25 -5.86 -4.36
N TRP A 7 -6.16 -5.30 -3.58
CA TRP A 7 -6.40 -5.75 -2.21
C TRP A 7 -7.76 -6.42 -2.11
N ASN A 8 -7.75 -7.71 -1.83
CA ASN A 8 -8.99 -8.47 -1.62
C ASN A 8 -9.34 -8.41 -0.14
N VAL A 9 -10.32 -7.58 0.21
CA VAL A 9 -10.77 -7.48 1.59
C VAL A 9 -11.83 -8.55 1.88
N SER A 10 -11.95 -8.92 3.15
CA SER A 10 -12.80 -10.03 3.57
C SER A 10 -14.29 -9.80 3.31
N ASN A 11 -14.72 -8.55 3.14
CA ASN A 11 -16.12 -8.23 2.87
C ASN A 11 -16.50 -8.36 1.39
N GLY A 12 -15.54 -8.77 0.53
CA GLY A 12 -15.79 -8.96 -0.89
C GLY A 12 -15.58 -7.73 -1.77
N ASP A 13 -15.18 -6.60 -1.20
CA ASP A 13 -14.87 -5.41 -1.99
C ASP A 13 -13.62 -5.61 -2.82
N ASP A 14 -13.62 -5.06 -4.04
CA ASP A 14 -12.47 -5.03 -4.93
C ASP A 14 -11.78 -3.69 -4.78
N VAL A 15 -10.64 -3.68 -4.10
CA VAL A 15 -9.89 -2.45 -3.83
C VAL A 15 -8.63 -2.44 -4.69
N GLN A 16 -8.46 -1.36 -5.46
CA GLN A 16 -7.27 -1.15 -6.27
C GLN A 16 -6.57 0.12 -5.78
N VAL A 17 -5.28 0.00 -5.52
CA VAL A 17 -4.49 1.12 -4.98
C VAL A 17 -3.29 1.34 -5.87
N GLU A 18 -3.16 2.55 -6.38
CA GLU A 18 -1.92 2.99 -7.04
C GLU A 18 -1.09 3.73 -6.00
N TYR A 19 0.17 3.32 -5.87
CA TYR A 19 1.05 3.89 -4.86
C TYR A 19 2.46 4.10 -5.43
N CYS A 20 3.24 4.91 -4.75
CA CYS A 20 4.65 5.08 -5.07
C CYS A 20 5.46 5.18 -3.77
N TRP A 21 6.77 5.01 -3.91
CA TRP A 21 7.69 5.20 -2.80
C TRP A 21 8.18 6.64 -2.79
N SER A 22 8.13 7.28 -1.64
CA SER A 22 8.65 8.62 -1.46
C SER A 22 10.05 8.56 -0.85
N SER A 23 11.07 8.93 -1.63
CA SER A 23 12.44 8.98 -1.13
C SER A 23 12.68 10.16 -0.19
N VAL A 24 11.79 11.15 -0.21
CA VAL A 24 11.87 12.30 0.69
C VAL A 24 11.39 11.93 2.09
N ASP A 25 10.23 11.25 2.16
CA ASP A 25 9.59 10.90 3.42
C ASP A 25 9.92 9.46 3.86
N TYR A 26 10.59 8.68 3.01
CA TYR A 26 10.92 7.27 3.26
C TYR A 26 9.69 6.45 3.61
N CYS A 27 8.61 6.66 2.86
CA CYS A 27 7.37 5.93 3.09
C CYS A 27 6.58 5.77 1.80
N ILE A 28 5.54 4.91 1.89
CA ILE A 28 4.61 4.72 0.79
C ILE A 28 3.66 5.91 0.71
N LYS A 29 3.44 6.39 -0.51
CA LYS A 29 2.44 7.42 -0.80
C LYS A 29 1.37 6.82 -1.71
N ILE A 30 0.12 6.95 -1.32
CA ILE A 30 -1.00 6.50 -2.14
C ILE A 30 -1.33 7.59 -3.15
N VAL A 31 -1.25 7.22 -4.43
CA VAL A 31 -1.55 8.13 -5.54
C VAL A 31 -3.05 8.17 -5.80
N GLU A 32 -3.66 6.99 -5.91
CA GLU A 32 -5.09 6.87 -6.16
C GLU A 32 -5.60 5.55 -5.59
N MET A 33 -6.83 5.56 -5.10
CA MET A 33 -7.50 4.36 -4.61
C MET A 33 -8.87 4.25 -5.23
N ARG A 34 -9.27 3.04 -5.61
CA ARG A 34 -10.60 2.75 -6.14
C ARG A 34 -11.17 1.55 -5.42
N VAL A 35 -12.42 1.67 -4.99
CA VAL A 35 -13.16 0.59 -4.36
C VAL A 35 -14.32 0.24 -5.27
N ASN A 36 -14.33 -1.01 -5.77
CA ASN A 36 -15.34 -1.49 -6.73
C ASN A 36 -15.41 -0.59 -7.97
N GLY A 37 -14.25 -0.09 -8.43
CA GLY A 37 -14.16 0.75 -9.62
C GLY A 37 -14.47 2.22 -9.39
N LYS A 38 -14.81 2.61 -8.16
CA LYS A 38 -15.14 4.00 -7.83
C LYS A 38 -14.02 4.64 -7.04
N PHE A 39 -13.74 5.92 -7.34
CA PHE A 39 -12.75 6.70 -6.62
C PHE A 39 -13.06 6.70 -5.12
N HIS A 40 -12.02 6.53 -4.31
CA HIS A 40 -12.13 6.49 -2.87
C HIS A 40 -10.96 7.26 -2.27
N ARG A 41 -11.20 7.98 -1.18
CA ARG A 41 -10.15 8.73 -0.50
C ARG A 41 -9.62 7.94 0.68
N GLU A 42 -8.31 7.97 0.85
CA GLU A 42 -7.66 7.33 2.00
C GLU A 42 -8.24 7.83 3.33
N THR A 43 -8.57 9.13 3.38
CA THR A 43 -9.10 9.75 4.59
C THR A 43 -10.49 9.22 4.98
N TRP A 44 -11.17 8.53 4.07
CA TRP A 44 -12.48 7.91 4.37
C TRP A 44 -12.34 6.58 5.12
N MET A 45 -11.13 6.06 5.21
CA MET A 45 -10.87 4.79 5.89
C MET A 45 -10.67 5.01 7.38
N SER A 46 -10.94 3.96 8.16
CA SER A 46 -10.59 3.97 9.59
C SER A 46 -9.07 3.96 9.74
N GLN A 47 -8.59 4.41 10.90
CA GLN A 47 -7.15 4.42 11.17
C GLN A 47 -6.56 3.02 11.07
N ASN A 48 -7.25 2.01 11.61
CA ASN A 48 -6.78 0.63 11.54
C ASN A 48 -6.71 0.12 10.11
N GLY A 49 -7.70 0.46 9.28
CA GLY A 49 -7.71 0.07 7.88
C GLY A 49 -6.58 0.71 7.11
N ARG A 50 -6.30 1.99 7.36
CA ARG A 50 -5.18 2.68 6.72
C ARG A 50 -3.85 2.09 7.11
N ASP A 51 -3.66 1.79 8.40
CA ASP A 51 -2.42 1.20 8.88
C ASP A 51 -2.17 -0.17 8.24
N GLU A 52 -3.21 -0.99 8.15
CA GLU A 52 -3.12 -2.29 7.49
C GLU A 52 -2.76 -2.13 6.01
N LEU A 53 -3.43 -1.21 5.32
CA LEU A 53 -3.17 -0.98 3.90
C LEU A 53 -1.73 -0.52 3.68
N HIS A 54 -1.25 0.44 4.47
CA HIS A 54 0.12 0.92 4.33
C HIS A 54 1.14 -0.18 4.59
N GLN A 55 0.88 -1.07 5.53
CA GLN A 55 1.73 -2.22 5.77
C GLN A 55 1.76 -3.15 4.57
N LEU A 56 0.61 -3.46 4.01
CA LEU A 56 0.52 -4.32 2.82
C LEU A 56 1.23 -3.71 1.63
N LEU A 57 1.09 -2.40 1.42
CA LEU A 57 1.76 -1.71 0.32
C LEU A 57 3.27 -1.70 0.51
N THR A 58 3.73 -1.53 1.73
CA THR A 58 5.16 -1.59 2.04
C THR A 58 5.73 -2.96 1.73
N GLU A 59 5.02 -4.02 2.11
CA GLU A 59 5.44 -5.38 1.82
C GLU A 59 5.44 -5.65 0.31
N ASP A 60 4.43 -5.15 -0.40
CA ASP A 60 4.36 -5.28 -1.86
C ASP A 60 5.54 -4.58 -2.53
N TYR A 61 5.86 -3.37 -2.08
CA TYR A 61 7.00 -2.61 -2.60
C TYR A 61 8.31 -3.37 -2.39
N MET A 62 8.52 -3.90 -1.20
CA MET A 62 9.74 -4.66 -0.88
C MET A 62 9.84 -5.90 -1.76
N SER A 63 8.74 -6.61 -1.94
CA SER A 63 8.70 -7.81 -2.78
C SER A 63 9.05 -7.48 -4.23
N ARG A 64 8.48 -6.40 -4.77
CA ARG A 64 8.72 -6.00 -6.17
C ARG A 64 10.16 -5.56 -6.42
N ASN A 65 10.83 -5.06 -5.39
CA ASN A 65 12.20 -4.56 -5.51
C ASN A 65 13.23 -5.57 -4.99
N GLY A 66 12.81 -6.80 -4.67
CA GLY A 66 13.71 -7.84 -4.21
C GLY A 66 14.23 -7.62 -2.80
N ILE A 67 13.59 -6.78 -2.02
CA ILE A 67 13.97 -6.50 -0.64
C ILE A 67 13.21 -7.45 0.27
N LEU A 68 13.93 -8.29 1.03
CA LEU A 68 13.30 -9.16 2.01
C LEU A 68 13.12 -8.40 3.31
N SER A 69 12.00 -8.63 4.00
CA SER A 69 11.75 -7.95 5.27
C SER A 69 12.82 -8.25 6.31
N GLN A 70 13.44 -9.43 6.25
CA GLN A 70 14.55 -9.79 7.10
C GLN A 70 15.77 -8.87 6.89
N ASP A 71 16.08 -8.60 5.63
CA ASP A 71 17.20 -7.73 5.29
C ASP A 71 16.95 -6.30 5.75
N PHE A 72 15.69 -5.87 5.67
CA PHE A 72 15.29 -4.55 6.12
C PHE A 72 15.54 -4.37 7.61
N TYR A 73 15.20 -5.37 8.41
CA TYR A 73 15.41 -5.33 9.85
C TYR A 73 16.86 -5.60 10.25
N ALA A 74 17.60 -6.33 9.45
CA ALA A 74 19.00 -6.65 9.75
C ALA A 74 19.92 -5.43 9.67
N VAL A 75 19.49 -4.38 9.01
CA VAL A 75 20.27 -3.15 8.88
C VAL A 75 20.19 -2.30 10.15
N THR A 76 19.23 -2.57 10.98
CA THR A 76 19.10 -1.87 12.26
C THR A 76 19.85 -2.59 13.35
#